data_21e6b1f4fdf0a6c5c69701f5f10e5e20
#
_entry.id   21e6b1f4fdf0a6c5c69701f5f10e5e20
#
_cell.length_a   1.000
_cell.length_b   1.000
_cell.length_c   1.000
_cell.angle_alpha   90.00
_cell.angle_beta   90.00
_cell.angle_gamma   90.00
#
_symmetry.space_group_name_H-M   'P 1'
#
loop_
_entity.id
_entity.type
_entity.pdbx_description
1 polymer ?
#
loop_
_entity_poly.entity_id
_entity_poly.type
_entity_poly.pdbx_seq_one_letter_code
_entity_poly.pdbx_strand_id
1 'polypeptide(L)'
;MKTVIIVLNKTECLDSILEGLSKIGVRATIISSKGMARSLFEADKLHFIESVKILLDPMNKSNYTIFSVVEDDKVKEISKVVNDITGGLKKGNSGIIFAMPVSYVEGIGE
;
A
#
# COMPACT_ATOMS: atom_id res chain seq x y z
N MET A 1 -6.91 16.50 -8.72
CA MET A 1 -5.84 15.52 -8.39
C MET A 1 -6.17 14.74 -7.14
N LYS A 2 -5.70 13.52 -7.09
CA LYS A 2 -5.88 12.62 -5.95
C LYS A 2 -4.53 12.08 -5.49
N THR A 3 -4.40 11.82 -4.19
CA THR A 3 -3.36 10.95 -3.67
C THR A 3 -3.91 9.55 -3.59
N VAL A 4 -3.29 8.63 -4.30
CA VAL A 4 -3.64 7.21 -4.23
C VAL A 4 -2.65 6.54 -3.31
N ILE A 5 -3.16 5.79 -2.34
CA ILE A 5 -2.34 5.05 -1.38
C ILE A 5 -2.71 3.58 -1.49
N ILE A 6 -1.69 2.75 -1.66
CA ILE A 6 -1.83 1.29 -1.71
C ILE A 6 -1.03 0.74 -0.55
N VAL A 7 -1.68 0.02 0.35
CA VAL A 7 -0.97 -0.75 1.38
C VAL A 7 -0.99 -2.20 0.93
N LEU A 8 0.18 -2.68 0.52
CA LEU A 8 0.31 -3.99 -0.11
C LEU A 8 0.83 -5.01 0.89
N ASN A 9 0.00 -5.98 1.24
CA ASN A 9 0.40 -7.10 2.09
C ASN A 9 0.98 -8.26 1.27
N LYS A 10 0.48 -8.43 0.05
CA LYS A 10 0.96 -9.47 -0.87
C LYS A 10 2.23 -8.99 -1.56
N THR A 11 3.33 -9.00 -0.80
CA THR A 11 4.58 -8.34 -1.17
C THR A 11 5.26 -8.93 -2.40
N GLU A 12 4.96 -10.19 -2.73
CA GLU A 12 5.45 -10.83 -3.95
C GLU A 12 4.91 -10.15 -5.23
N CYS A 13 3.84 -9.36 -5.11
CA CYS A 13 3.26 -8.63 -6.23
C CYS A 13 3.88 -7.26 -6.48
N LEU A 14 4.81 -6.82 -5.62
CA LEU A 14 5.34 -5.45 -5.68
C LEU A 14 5.94 -5.11 -7.04
N ASP A 15 6.85 -5.94 -7.54
CA ASP A 15 7.54 -5.68 -8.81
C ASP A 15 6.55 -5.55 -9.97
N SER A 16 5.57 -6.45 -10.02
CA SER A 16 4.55 -6.44 -11.08
C SER A 16 3.67 -5.20 -10.99
N ILE A 17 3.33 -4.77 -9.77
CA ILE A 17 2.53 -3.56 -9.56
C ILE A 17 3.31 -2.33 -10.03
N LEU A 18 4.58 -2.20 -9.65
CA LEU A 18 5.40 -1.07 -10.05
C LEU A 18 5.58 -1.02 -11.56
N GLU A 19 5.78 -2.17 -12.20
CA GLU A 19 5.85 -2.25 -13.65
C GLU A 19 4.54 -1.82 -14.30
N GLY A 20 3.42 -2.29 -13.79
CA GLY A 20 2.10 -1.90 -14.27
C GLY A 20 1.81 -0.42 -14.12
N LEU A 21 2.19 0.17 -12.98
CA LEU A 21 2.05 1.61 -12.76
C LEU A 21 2.92 2.41 -13.74
N SER A 22 4.13 1.96 -13.98
CA SER A 22 5.02 2.59 -14.95
C SER A 22 4.40 2.60 -16.35
N LYS A 23 3.78 1.51 -16.76
CA LYS A 23 3.13 1.39 -18.07
C LYS A 23 1.98 2.38 -18.27
N ILE A 24 1.30 2.76 -17.21
CA ILE A 24 0.21 3.76 -17.28
C ILE A 24 0.71 5.17 -16.94
N GLY A 25 2.02 5.37 -16.86
CA GLY A 25 2.62 6.68 -16.64
C GLY A 25 2.56 7.19 -15.22
N VAL A 26 2.41 6.30 -14.25
CA VAL A 26 2.34 6.66 -12.83
C VAL A 26 3.69 6.44 -12.17
N ARG A 27 4.18 7.47 -11.50
CA ARG A 27 5.37 7.40 -10.65
C ARG A 27 4.93 7.33 -9.20
N ALA A 28 5.51 6.41 -8.46
CA ALA A 28 5.10 6.17 -7.08
C ALA A 28 6.30 6.22 -6.14
N THR A 29 6.02 6.57 -4.89
CA THR A 29 6.97 6.46 -3.80
C THR A 29 6.61 5.21 -2.99
N ILE A 30 7.62 4.43 -2.64
CA ILE A 30 7.42 3.18 -1.90
C ILE A 30 8.07 3.31 -0.53
N ILE A 31 7.33 2.93 0.49
CA ILE A 31 7.81 2.92 1.87
C ILE A 31 7.63 1.51 2.41
N SER A 32 8.67 0.95 3.02
CA SER A 32 8.53 -0.26 3.81
C SER A 32 7.75 0.10 5.08
N SER A 33 6.68 -0.61 5.34
CA SER A 33 5.76 -0.28 6.41
C SER A 33 5.34 -1.52 7.19
N LYS A 34 4.71 -1.32 8.33
CA LYS A 34 4.23 -2.41 9.17
C LYS A 34 2.78 -2.15 9.55
N GLY A 35 1.96 -3.18 9.42
CA GLY A 35 0.57 -3.12 9.82
C GLY A 35 0.35 -3.88 11.12
N MET A 36 -0.70 -3.53 11.84
CA MET A 36 -1.11 -4.28 13.02
C MET A 36 -1.77 -5.57 12.56
N ALA A 37 -1.15 -6.69 12.90
CA ALA A 37 -1.75 -7.99 12.65
C ALA A 37 -2.96 -8.20 13.56
N ARG A 38 -3.89 -9.03 13.13
CA ARG A 38 -5.08 -9.38 13.91
C ARG A 38 -4.72 -9.91 15.31
N SER A 39 -3.67 -10.70 15.40
CA SER A 39 -3.19 -11.23 16.67
C SER A 39 -2.80 -10.14 17.67
N LEU A 40 -2.25 -9.03 17.18
CA LEU A 40 -1.91 -7.88 18.00
C LEU A 40 -3.18 -7.23 18.58
N PHE A 41 -4.21 -7.11 17.76
CA PHE A 41 -5.49 -6.53 18.15
C PHE A 41 -6.20 -7.33 19.24
N GLU A 42 -6.06 -8.65 19.19
CA GLU A 42 -6.74 -9.58 20.11
C GLU A 42 -5.89 -9.92 21.34
N ALA A 43 -4.65 -9.43 21.40
CA ALA A 43 -3.75 -9.71 22.49
C ALA A 43 -4.14 -8.97 23.77
N ASP A 44 -3.93 -9.61 24.93
CA ASP A 44 -4.03 -8.92 26.20
C ASP A 44 -2.85 -7.94 26.39
N LYS A 45 -2.89 -7.14 27.45
CA LYS A 45 -1.91 -6.06 27.65
C LYS A 45 -0.47 -6.56 27.67
N LEU A 46 -0.21 -7.70 28.27
CA LEU A 46 1.13 -8.27 28.37
C LEU A 46 1.61 -8.80 27.02
N HIS A 47 0.78 -9.56 26.36
CA HIS A 47 1.07 -10.10 25.04
C HIS A 47 1.12 -8.99 23.96
N PHE A 48 0.36 -7.92 24.17
CA PHE A 48 0.38 -6.77 23.27
C PHE A 48 1.77 -6.15 23.20
N ILE A 49 2.41 -5.91 24.35
CA ILE A 49 3.76 -5.32 24.41
C ILE A 49 4.77 -6.22 23.70
N GLU A 50 4.73 -7.52 23.93
CA GLU A 50 5.59 -8.47 23.24
C GLU A 50 5.35 -8.47 21.73
N SER A 51 4.09 -8.44 21.33
CA SER A 51 3.71 -8.42 19.92
C SER A 51 4.18 -7.15 19.21
N VAL A 52 4.14 -6.01 19.89
CA VAL A 52 4.67 -4.75 19.35
C VAL A 52 6.17 -4.86 19.11
N LYS A 53 6.91 -5.46 20.05
CA LYS A 53 8.35 -5.66 19.89
C LYS A 53 8.66 -6.54 18.68
N ILE A 54 7.91 -7.61 18.48
CA ILE A 54 8.05 -8.49 17.32
C ILE A 54 7.71 -7.73 16.03
N LEU A 55 6.64 -6.97 16.04
CA LEU A 55 6.21 -6.19 14.90
C LEU A 55 7.30 -5.22 14.44
N LEU A 56 7.97 -4.56 15.38
CA LEU A 56 8.98 -3.55 15.10
C LEU A 56 10.38 -4.14 14.86
N ASP A 57 10.54 -5.44 15.03
CA ASP A 57 11.81 -6.11 14.74
C ASP A 57 12.14 -5.97 13.25
N PRO A 58 13.35 -5.47 12.90
CA PRO A 58 13.75 -5.34 11.50
C PRO A 58 13.73 -6.65 10.71
N MET A 59 13.81 -7.79 11.38
CA MET A 59 13.76 -9.10 10.72
C MET A 59 12.33 -9.56 10.43
N ASN A 60 11.32 -8.89 10.97
CA ASN A 60 9.94 -9.25 10.73
C ASN A 60 9.49 -8.73 9.37
N LYS A 61 8.62 -9.50 8.70
CA LYS A 61 8.09 -9.11 7.39
C LYS A 61 7.32 -7.80 7.48
N SER A 62 7.63 -6.92 6.55
CA SER A 62 6.92 -5.65 6.35
C SER A 62 5.96 -5.79 5.19
N ASN A 63 4.94 -4.95 5.17
CA ASN A 63 4.21 -4.67 3.94
C ASN A 63 4.84 -3.47 3.24
N TYR A 64 4.29 -3.05 2.11
CA TYR A 64 4.73 -1.87 1.41
C TYR A 64 3.58 -0.89 1.28
N THR A 65 3.87 0.38 1.55
CA THR A 65 2.94 1.47 1.27
C THR A 65 3.44 2.20 0.03
N ILE A 66 2.59 2.24 -0.98
CA ILE A 66 2.90 2.85 -2.26
C ILE A 66 1.96 4.04 -2.41
N PHE A 67 2.50 5.23 -2.69
CA PHE A 67 1.63 6.37 -2.90
C PHE A 67 2.07 7.20 -4.09
N SER A 68 1.10 7.87 -4.69
CA SER A 68 1.33 8.73 -5.85
C SER A 68 0.25 9.79 -5.90
N VAL A 69 0.60 10.98 -6.39
CA VAL A 69 -0.36 12.03 -6.67
C VAL A 69 -0.63 12.02 -8.17
N VAL A 70 -1.89 11.84 -8.54
CA VAL A 70 -2.28 11.60 -9.93
C VAL A 70 -3.52 12.40 -10.30
N GLU A 71 -3.78 12.55 -11.60
CA GLU A 71 -5.04 13.06 -12.08
C GLU A 71 -6.19 12.13 -11.70
N ASP A 72 -7.38 12.68 -11.56
CA ASP A 72 -8.55 11.95 -11.07
C ASP A 72 -8.85 10.70 -11.90
N ASP A 73 -8.64 10.76 -13.21
CA ASP A 73 -8.92 9.64 -14.11
C ASP A 73 -7.95 8.46 -13.97
N LYS A 74 -6.78 8.69 -13.38
CA LYS A 74 -5.79 7.63 -13.14
C LYS A 74 -6.16 6.69 -12.02
N VAL A 75 -7.03 7.11 -11.10
CA VAL A 75 -7.37 6.31 -9.92
C VAL A 75 -7.92 4.94 -10.32
N LYS A 76 -8.84 4.91 -11.28
CA LYS A 76 -9.43 3.65 -11.75
C LYS A 76 -8.43 2.79 -12.48
N GLU A 77 -7.52 3.38 -13.25
CA GLU A 77 -6.45 2.65 -13.94
C GLU A 77 -5.51 1.99 -12.93
N ILE A 78 -5.13 2.72 -11.87
CA ILE A 78 -4.29 2.19 -10.80
C ILE A 78 -5.00 1.03 -10.10
N SER A 79 -6.26 1.21 -9.76
CA SER A 79 -7.06 0.17 -9.13
C SER A 79 -7.11 -1.10 -9.99
N LYS A 80 -7.30 -0.94 -11.30
CA LYS A 80 -7.32 -2.08 -12.21
C LYS A 80 -5.99 -2.82 -12.22
N VAL A 81 -4.87 -2.10 -12.30
CA VAL A 81 -3.53 -2.70 -12.27
C VAL A 81 -3.35 -3.52 -11.00
N VAL A 82 -3.65 -2.94 -9.85
CA VAL A 82 -3.46 -3.60 -8.56
C VAL A 82 -4.35 -4.83 -8.42
N ASN A 83 -5.62 -4.71 -8.77
CA ASN A 83 -6.55 -5.84 -8.67
C ASN A 83 -6.21 -6.97 -9.64
N ASP A 84 -5.79 -6.64 -10.87
CA ASP A 84 -5.42 -7.66 -11.84
C ASP A 84 -4.19 -8.46 -11.39
N ILE A 85 -3.22 -7.79 -10.78
CA ILE A 85 -1.97 -8.42 -10.36
C ILE A 85 -2.14 -9.21 -9.06
N THR A 86 -2.88 -8.68 -8.10
CA THR A 86 -3.07 -9.34 -6.80
C THR A 86 -4.12 -10.44 -6.82
N GLY A 87 -4.93 -10.50 -7.86
CA GLY A 87 -6.06 -11.41 -7.92
C GLY A 87 -7.32 -10.84 -7.27
N GLY A 88 -7.28 -9.57 -6.87
CA GLY A 88 -8.41 -8.85 -6.30
C GLY A 88 -8.19 -8.48 -4.82
N LEU A 89 -8.30 -7.21 -4.52
CA LEU A 89 -8.11 -6.70 -3.16
C LEU A 89 -9.23 -7.11 -2.21
N LYS A 90 -10.38 -7.50 -2.75
CA LYS A 90 -11.48 -8.01 -1.93
C LYS A 90 -11.18 -9.36 -1.29
N LYS A 91 -10.22 -10.08 -1.83
CA LYS A 91 -9.74 -11.32 -1.21
C LYS A 91 -8.84 -10.96 -0.04
N GLY A 92 -9.02 -11.61 1.10
CA GLY A 92 -8.34 -11.27 2.33
C GLY A 92 -6.82 -11.25 2.22
N ASN A 93 -6.17 -10.37 2.96
CA ASN A 93 -4.71 -10.23 3.11
C ASN A 93 -3.93 -9.81 1.86
N SER A 94 -4.59 -9.31 0.83
CA SER A 94 -3.88 -8.77 -0.34
C SER A 94 -3.39 -7.34 -0.08
N GLY A 95 -4.24 -6.51 0.52
CA GLY A 95 -3.96 -5.11 0.80
C GLY A 95 -5.20 -4.24 0.66
N ILE A 96 -4.99 -2.95 0.73
CA ILE A 96 -6.04 -1.95 0.52
C ILE A 96 -5.56 -0.88 -0.44
N ILE A 97 -6.51 -0.24 -1.10
CA ILE A 97 -6.25 0.94 -1.92
C ILE A 97 -7.29 1.99 -1.56
N PHE A 98 -6.85 3.22 -1.41
CA PHE A 98 -7.77 4.34 -1.18
C PHE A 98 -7.19 5.61 -1.78
N ALA A 99 -8.05 6.59 -2.01
CA ALA A 99 -7.64 7.85 -2.61
C ALA A 99 -8.27 9.02 -1.86
N MET A 100 -7.54 10.12 -1.82
CA MET A 100 -7.96 11.36 -1.17
C MET A 100 -7.77 12.54 -2.12
N PRO A 101 -8.65 13.56 -2.05
CA PRO A 101 -8.41 14.79 -2.80
C PRO A 101 -7.14 15.48 -2.34
N VAL A 102 -6.43 16.08 -3.29
CA VAL A 102 -5.26 16.92 -3.02
C VAL A 102 -5.67 18.37 -3.25
N SER A 103 -5.63 19.18 -2.19
CA SER A 103 -6.02 20.58 -2.27
C SER A 103 -4.91 21.47 -2.81
N TYR A 104 -3.66 21.03 -2.70
CA TYR A 104 -2.50 21.80 -3.16
C TYR A 104 -1.34 20.85 -3.45
N VAL A 105 -0.65 21.08 -4.56
CA VAL A 105 0.55 20.32 -4.92
C VAL A 105 1.48 21.18 -5.77
N GLU A 106 2.77 21.07 -5.51
CA GLU A 106 3.83 21.63 -6.34
C GLU A 106 4.87 20.55 -6.60
N GLY A 107 5.60 20.68 -7.68
CA GLY A 107 6.72 19.79 -7.96
C GLY A 107 6.34 18.52 -8.68
N ILE A 108 5.10 18.43 -9.14
CA ILE A 108 4.71 17.35 -10.04
C ILE A 108 5.05 17.84 -11.45
N GLY A 109 6.23 17.44 -11.90
CA GLY A 109 6.71 17.78 -13.21
C GLY A 109 6.37 16.72 -14.24
N GLU A 110 6.40 17.12 -15.47
CA GLU A 110 6.40 16.18 -16.59
C GLU A 110 7.77 15.54 -16.76
#